data_8a21115cc6000aa09d45205977f37252
#
_entry.id   8a21115cc6000aa09d45205977f37252
#
_cell.length_a   1.000
_cell.length_b   1.000
_cell.length_c   1.000
_cell.angle_alpha   90.00
_cell.angle_beta   90.00
_cell.angle_gamma   90.00
#
_symmetry.space_group_name_H-M   'P 1'
#
loop_
_entity.id
_entity.type
_entity.pdbx_description
1 polymer ?
#
loop_
_entity_poly.entity_id
_entity_poly.type
_entity_poly.pdbx_seq_one_letter_code
_entity_poly.pdbx_strand_id
1 'polypeptide(L)'
;MLLGPRWYVDDGCHTEHLWGNKKKNKGGDDFPGTFEVDDFGAGVRCCSEDGTTCKTIGKCPGTASHSEAQEKCEGKGMRLCTKDELLTEICCKTGGNCDNHQVWTSTPEPSLLPFLITMYLTLVVIHHRINNDNVLKI
;
A
#
# COMPACT_ATOMS: atom_id res chain seq x y z
N MET A 1 -9.64 -13.88 15.63
CA MET A 1 -8.29 -13.33 15.52
C MET A 1 -8.35 -12.11 14.62
N LEU A 2 -8.18 -10.93 15.18
CA LEU A 2 -8.07 -9.72 14.36
C LEU A 2 -6.69 -9.72 13.72
N LEU A 3 -6.66 -9.84 12.39
CA LEU A 3 -5.44 -9.61 11.63
C LEU A 3 -5.03 -8.14 11.83
N GLY A 4 -3.76 -7.91 12.17
CA GLY A 4 -3.22 -6.57 12.30
C GLY A 4 -3.33 -5.75 11.00
N PRO A 5 -3.01 -4.44 11.04
CA PRO A 5 -3.03 -3.60 9.86
C PRO A 5 -2.09 -4.15 8.77
N ARG A 6 -2.48 -3.96 7.52
CA ARG A 6 -1.71 -4.38 6.35
C ARG A 6 -1.50 -3.20 5.41
N TRP A 7 -0.36 -3.19 4.73
CA TRP A 7 0.01 -2.12 3.81
C TRP A 7 0.37 -2.67 2.45
N TYR A 8 0.15 -1.85 1.43
CA TYR A 8 0.44 -2.22 0.06
C TYR A 8 1.95 -2.39 -0.16
N VAL A 9 2.30 -3.48 -0.81
CA VAL A 9 3.66 -3.86 -1.21
C VAL A 9 3.66 -4.15 -2.69
N ASP A 10 4.63 -3.66 -3.42
CA ASP A 10 4.80 -3.91 -4.86
C ASP A 10 6.28 -3.82 -5.22
N ASP A 11 6.62 -4.18 -6.44
CA ASP A 11 7.97 -3.96 -6.94
C ASP A 11 8.30 -2.46 -6.94
N GLY A 12 9.55 -2.14 -6.64
CA GLY A 12 9.98 -0.75 -6.53
C GLY A 12 9.90 0.06 -7.83
N CYS A 13 9.78 -0.63 -8.97
CA CYS A 13 9.48 -0.03 -10.26
C CYS A 13 8.42 -0.87 -10.98
N HIS A 14 7.17 -0.51 -10.77
CA HIS A 14 6.02 -1.28 -11.27
C HIS A 14 6.03 -1.47 -12.80
N THR A 15 6.55 -0.54 -13.54
CA THR A 15 6.53 -0.56 -15.02
C THR A 15 7.63 -1.39 -15.65
N GLU A 16 8.64 -1.83 -14.91
CA GLU A 16 9.65 -2.74 -15.48
C GLU A 16 9.06 -4.07 -15.95
N HIS A 17 7.92 -4.49 -15.41
CA HIS A 17 7.17 -5.65 -15.90
C HIS A 17 6.65 -5.46 -17.31
N LEU A 18 6.24 -4.25 -17.66
CA LEU A 18 5.61 -3.93 -18.93
C LEU A 18 6.61 -3.87 -20.10
N TRP A 19 7.88 -3.64 -19.79
CA TRP A 19 8.91 -3.41 -20.81
C TRP A 19 9.64 -4.68 -21.27
N GLY A 20 9.25 -5.85 -20.78
CA GLY A 20 9.77 -7.13 -21.26
C GLY A 20 11.28 -7.32 -21.13
N ASN A 21 11.96 -6.49 -20.36
CA ASN A 21 13.41 -6.56 -20.15
C ASN A 21 13.78 -7.67 -19.13
N LYS A 22 13.34 -8.89 -19.43
CA LYS A 22 13.67 -10.11 -18.67
C LYS A 22 15.17 -10.35 -18.48
N LYS A 23 16.01 -9.66 -19.19
CA LYS A 23 17.48 -9.88 -19.17
C LYS A 23 18.18 -9.22 -17.99
N LYS A 24 17.54 -8.28 -17.29
CA LYS A 24 18.16 -7.59 -16.13
C LYS A 24 17.70 -8.12 -14.78
N ASN A 25 16.68 -8.97 -14.75
CA ASN A 25 16.09 -9.47 -13.53
C ASN A 25 16.78 -10.76 -13.05
N LYS A 26 18.03 -10.64 -12.66
CA LYS A 26 18.67 -11.72 -11.90
C LYS A 26 18.07 -11.75 -10.49
N GLY A 27 16.95 -12.46 -10.33
CA GLY A 27 16.36 -12.77 -9.04
C GLY A 27 15.25 -11.84 -8.57
N GLY A 28 14.70 -10.98 -9.42
CA GLY A 28 13.47 -10.28 -9.14
C GLY A 28 12.26 -11.12 -9.54
N ASP A 29 11.29 -11.21 -8.68
CA ASP A 29 10.00 -11.82 -8.99
C ASP A 29 9.07 -10.75 -9.57
N ASP A 30 8.29 -11.10 -10.60
CA ASP A 30 7.16 -10.29 -11.06
C ASP A 30 6.11 -10.31 -9.95
N PHE A 31 6.29 -9.45 -8.94
CA PHE A 31 5.44 -9.44 -7.77
C PHE A 31 4.18 -8.63 -8.05
N PRO A 32 3.01 -9.26 -8.11
CA PRO A 32 1.76 -8.52 -8.17
C PRO A 32 1.56 -7.79 -6.83
N GLY A 33 1.23 -6.51 -6.87
CA GLY A 33 0.98 -5.74 -5.66
C GLY A 33 0.01 -6.44 -4.71
N THR A 34 0.36 -6.53 -3.44
CA THR A 34 -0.44 -7.16 -2.38
C THR A 34 -0.45 -6.32 -1.12
N PHE A 35 -1.34 -6.65 -0.19
CA PHE A 35 -1.33 -6.06 1.15
C PHE A 35 -0.72 -7.06 2.13
N GLU A 36 0.30 -6.62 2.86
CA GLU A 36 1.07 -7.46 3.76
C GLU A 36 1.11 -6.90 5.19
N VAL A 37 1.24 -7.81 6.15
CA VAL A 37 1.39 -7.47 7.57
C VAL A 37 2.77 -6.87 7.87
N ASP A 38 2.90 -6.20 9.02
CA ASP A 38 4.10 -5.46 9.42
C ASP A 38 5.41 -6.27 9.30
N ASP A 39 5.41 -7.53 9.63
CA ASP A 39 6.60 -8.38 9.67
C ASP A 39 6.93 -9.10 8.34
N PHE A 40 6.23 -8.79 7.26
CA PHE A 40 6.44 -9.43 5.95
C PHE A 40 7.88 -9.35 5.45
N GLY A 41 8.54 -8.23 5.67
CA GLY A 41 9.92 -8.02 5.21
C GLY A 41 10.01 -7.60 3.74
N ALA A 42 10.30 -6.32 3.52
CA ALA A 42 10.46 -5.75 2.18
C ALA A 42 11.53 -4.65 2.16
N GLY A 43 11.85 -4.16 0.98
CA GLY A 43 12.76 -3.05 0.78
C GLY A 43 12.15 -1.72 1.19
N VAL A 44 12.98 -0.69 1.25
CA VAL A 44 12.60 0.63 1.74
C VAL A 44 12.84 1.69 0.67
N ARG A 45 11.77 2.30 0.21
CA ARG A 45 11.78 3.47 -0.66
C ARG A 45 11.03 4.61 -0.02
N CYS A 46 11.74 5.74 0.08
CA CYS A 46 11.24 6.93 0.75
C CYS A 46 10.95 8.02 -0.25
N CYS A 47 9.83 8.69 -0.08
CA CYS A 47 9.44 9.85 -0.86
C CYS A 47 9.57 11.13 -0.03
N SER A 48 9.88 12.24 -0.69
CA SER A 48 9.80 13.57 -0.08
C SER A 48 8.34 13.91 0.26
N GLU A 49 8.14 14.85 1.19
CA GLU A 49 6.80 15.26 1.61
C GLU A 49 5.92 15.72 0.43
N ASP A 50 6.50 16.44 -0.52
CA ASP A 50 5.82 16.90 -1.73
C ASP A 50 5.66 15.82 -2.82
N GLY A 51 6.21 14.62 -2.61
CA GLY A 51 6.11 13.50 -3.55
C GLY A 51 6.93 13.66 -4.84
N THR A 52 7.89 14.60 -4.89
CA THR A 52 8.66 14.87 -6.12
C THR A 52 9.95 14.06 -6.22
N THR A 53 10.46 13.52 -5.13
CA THR A 53 11.70 12.74 -5.11
C THR A 53 11.53 11.43 -4.36
N CYS A 54 12.31 10.43 -4.78
CA CYS A 54 12.37 9.12 -4.15
C CYS A 54 13.81 8.71 -3.90
N LYS A 55 14.05 8.08 -2.75
CA LYS A 55 15.34 7.47 -2.40
C LYS A 55 15.16 6.05 -1.93
N THR A 56 16.08 5.19 -2.32
CA THR A 56 16.18 3.84 -1.77
C THR A 56 17.08 3.85 -0.55
N ILE A 57 16.66 3.20 0.53
CA ILE A 57 17.44 2.98 1.73
C ILE A 57 17.87 1.51 1.78
N GLY A 58 19.19 1.27 1.78
CA GLY A 58 19.73 -0.09 1.77
C GLY A 58 19.64 -0.77 0.40
N LYS A 59 19.46 -2.08 0.41
CA LYS A 59 19.43 -2.92 -0.78
C LYS A 59 18.27 -3.90 -0.74
N CYS A 60 17.86 -4.37 -1.90
CA CYS A 60 16.87 -5.43 -2.05
C CYS A 60 17.52 -6.75 -2.53
N PRO A 61 16.93 -7.92 -2.19
CA PRO A 61 15.71 -8.04 -1.42
C PRO A 61 15.87 -7.49 0.00
N GLY A 62 14.87 -6.74 0.47
CA GLY A 62 14.86 -6.15 1.80
C GLY A 62 14.15 -7.03 2.82
N THR A 63 14.51 -6.85 4.08
CA THR A 63 13.93 -7.58 5.21
C THR A 63 13.34 -6.67 6.30
N ALA A 64 13.21 -5.39 6.01
CA ALA A 64 12.63 -4.44 6.96
C ALA A 64 11.15 -4.74 7.18
N SER A 65 10.68 -4.66 8.42
CA SER A 65 9.26 -4.56 8.72
C SER A 65 8.71 -3.22 8.22
N HIS A 66 7.39 -3.09 8.13
CA HIS A 66 6.78 -1.81 7.75
C HIS A 66 7.15 -0.70 8.75
N SER A 67 7.10 -1.00 10.04
CA SER A 67 7.48 -0.05 11.10
C SER A 67 8.95 0.39 10.98
N GLU A 68 9.87 -0.54 10.75
CA GLU A 68 11.29 -0.24 10.52
C GLU A 68 11.50 0.59 9.26
N ALA A 69 10.78 0.29 8.19
CA ALA A 69 10.83 1.04 6.94
C ALA A 69 10.38 2.47 7.13
N GLN A 70 9.30 2.68 7.86
CA GLN A 70 8.79 4.00 8.21
C GLN A 70 9.82 4.80 9.02
N GLU A 71 10.38 4.22 10.06
CA GLU A 71 11.42 4.85 10.89
C GLU A 71 12.66 5.24 10.06
N LYS A 72 13.08 4.38 9.15
CA LYS A 72 14.21 4.67 8.26
C LYS A 72 13.96 5.87 7.35
N CYS A 73 12.76 6.00 6.82
CA CYS A 73 12.38 7.16 6.02
C CYS A 73 12.29 8.43 6.86
N GLU A 74 11.65 8.38 8.03
CA GLU A 74 11.56 9.50 8.96
C GLU A 74 12.92 9.99 9.42
N GLY A 75 13.86 9.08 9.68
CA GLY A 75 15.25 9.41 10.01
C GLY A 75 16.03 10.14 8.91
N LYS A 76 15.50 10.17 7.70
CA LYS A 76 16.04 10.92 6.55
C LYS A 76 15.22 12.19 6.24
N GLY A 77 14.27 12.56 7.09
CA GLY A 77 13.35 13.66 6.81
C GLY A 77 12.39 13.38 5.65
N MET A 78 12.12 12.10 5.39
CA MET A 78 11.25 11.62 4.32
C MET A 78 10.16 10.74 4.92
N ARG A 79 9.29 10.20 4.08
CA ARG A 79 8.26 9.23 4.45
C ARG A 79 8.26 8.06 3.49
N LEU A 80 7.60 6.96 3.82
CA LEU A 80 7.33 5.92 2.84
C LEU A 80 6.52 6.51 1.67
N CYS A 81 6.84 6.06 0.46
CA CYS A 81 6.03 6.40 -0.70
C CYS A 81 4.64 5.80 -0.58
N THR A 82 3.64 6.47 -1.14
CA THR A 82 2.31 5.89 -1.31
C THR A 82 2.29 4.91 -2.47
N LYS A 83 1.27 4.05 -2.53
CA LYS A 83 1.02 3.19 -3.69
C LYS A 83 0.99 4.00 -4.99
N ASP A 84 0.25 5.10 -5.02
CA ASP A 84 0.10 5.93 -6.22
C ASP A 84 1.42 6.53 -6.66
N GLU A 85 2.25 7.00 -5.72
CA GLU A 85 3.59 7.50 -6.04
C GLU A 85 4.48 6.40 -6.61
N LEU A 86 4.42 5.19 -6.06
CA LEU A 86 5.18 4.06 -6.58
C LEU A 86 4.77 3.72 -8.02
N LEU A 87 3.47 3.77 -8.32
CA LEU A 87 2.93 3.54 -9.66
C LEU A 87 3.27 4.63 -10.66
N THR A 88 3.67 5.83 -10.24
CA THR A 88 4.12 6.92 -11.12
C THR A 88 5.57 6.80 -11.58
N GLU A 89 6.26 5.73 -11.23
CA GLU A 89 7.65 5.47 -11.60
C GLU A 89 8.70 6.39 -10.92
N ILE A 90 8.30 7.22 -9.99
CA ILE A 90 9.21 8.16 -9.31
C ILE A 90 10.40 7.44 -8.65
N CYS A 91 10.20 6.20 -8.23
CA CYS A 91 11.21 5.39 -7.57
C CYS A 91 12.05 4.53 -8.51
N CYS A 92 11.70 4.45 -9.79
CA CYS A 92 12.46 3.67 -10.75
C CYS A 92 13.91 4.16 -10.84
N LYS A 93 14.85 3.22 -10.87
CA LYS A 93 16.30 3.49 -11.01
C LYS A 93 16.88 4.33 -9.87
N THR A 94 16.29 4.29 -8.68
CA THR A 94 16.84 4.99 -7.50
C THR A 94 17.82 4.15 -6.69
N GLY A 95 18.23 3.02 -7.23
CA GLY A 95 19.31 2.20 -6.67
C GLY A 95 18.85 1.08 -5.73
N GLY A 96 19.81 0.47 -5.06
CA GLY A 96 19.56 -0.60 -4.09
C GLY A 96 19.05 -1.92 -4.68
N ASN A 97 18.99 -2.04 -6.00
CA ASN A 97 18.42 -3.20 -6.71
C ASN A 97 16.96 -3.46 -6.35
N CYS A 98 16.20 -2.41 -6.03
CA CYS A 98 14.82 -2.53 -5.55
C CYS A 98 13.77 -2.41 -6.65
N ASP A 99 14.16 -2.15 -7.88
CA ASP A 99 13.20 -1.99 -8.98
C ASP A 99 12.36 -3.27 -9.21
N ASN A 100 12.97 -4.43 -9.01
CA ASN A 100 12.36 -5.75 -9.20
C ASN A 100 12.11 -6.51 -7.90
N HIS A 101 12.11 -5.83 -6.78
CA HIS A 101 11.86 -6.43 -5.48
C HIS A 101 10.78 -5.68 -4.75
N GLN A 102 10.09 -6.39 -3.86
CA GLN A 102 9.05 -5.82 -3.03
C GLN A 102 9.59 -4.68 -2.17
N VAL A 103 8.87 -3.59 -2.16
CA VAL A 103 9.10 -2.45 -1.28
C VAL A 103 7.83 -2.06 -0.57
N TRP A 104 7.97 -1.52 0.63
CA TRP A 104 6.85 -1.01 1.41
C TRP A 104 6.28 0.28 0.84
N THR A 105 4.98 0.45 1.01
CA THR A 105 4.30 1.74 0.87
C THR A 105 3.59 2.13 2.16
N SER A 106 3.19 3.38 2.28
CA SER A 106 2.37 3.86 3.39
C SER A 106 0.87 3.66 3.17
N THR A 107 0.46 3.07 2.05
CA THR A 107 -0.96 2.89 1.72
C THR A 107 -1.53 1.68 2.45
N PRO A 108 -2.46 1.89 3.38
CA PRO A 108 -3.08 0.79 4.11
C PRO A 108 -4.06 0.01 3.24
N GLU A 109 -4.31 -1.24 3.63
CA GLU A 109 -5.41 -2.02 3.07
C GLU A 109 -6.75 -1.30 3.34
N PRO A 110 -7.61 -1.13 2.32
CA PRO A 110 -8.90 -0.50 2.51
C PRO A 110 -9.74 -1.21 3.58
N SER A 111 -10.25 -0.44 4.55
CA SER A 111 -11.16 -0.96 5.57
C SER A 111 -12.58 -1.06 5.00
N LEU A 112 -13.26 -2.19 5.23
CA LEU A 112 -14.67 -2.35 4.91
C LEU A 112 -15.60 -1.70 5.94
N LEU A 113 -15.06 -1.26 7.09
CA LEU A 113 -15.85 -0.74 8.20
C LEU A 113 -16.72 0.47 7.82
N PRO A 114 -16.25 1.51 7.12
CA PRO A 114 -17.09 2.61 6.68
C PRO A 114 -18.25 2.18 5.80
N PHE A 115 -18.01 1.22 4.90
CA PHE A 115 -19.04 0.66 4.03
C PHE A 115 -20.11 -0.10 4.82
N LEU A 116 -19.72 -0.93 5.75
CA LEU A 116 -20.61 -1.68 6.61
C LEU A 116 -21.47 -0.76 7.49
N ILE A 117 -20.89 0.32 8.04
CA ILE A 117 -21.60 1.33 8.82
C ILE A 117 -22.65 2.02 7.94
N THR A 118 -22.30 2.44 6.73
CA THR A 118 -23.21 3.08 5.79
C THR A 118 -24.37 2.15 5.42
N MET A 119 -24.10 0.89 5.13
CA MET A 119 -25.14 -0.11 4.86
C MET A 119 -26.07 -0.31 6.05
N TYR A 120 -25.52 -0.42 7.25
CA TYR A 120 -26.33 -0.57 8.46
C TYR A 120 -27.27 0.62 8.68
N LEU A 121 -26.74 1.85 8.59
CA LEU A 121 -27.55 3.07 8.74
C LEU A 121 -28.66 3.16 7.68
N THR A 122 -28.37 2.78 6.43
CA THR A 122 -29.36 2.74 5.37
C THR A 122 -30.50 1.74 5.68
N LEU A 123 -30.15 0.56 6.14
CA LEU A 123 -31.14 -0.47 6.53
C LEU A 123 -32.00 -0.01 7.70
N VAL A 124 -31.41 0.66 8.70
CA VAL A 124 -32.16 1.22 9.84
C VAL A 124 -33.17 2.27 9.38
N VAL A 125 -32.77 3.18 8.48
CA VAL A 125 -33.66 4.21 7.94
C VAL A 125 -34.81 3.59 7.14
N ILE A 126 -34.53 2.59 6.30
CA ILE A 126 -35.58 1.89 5.53
C ILE A 126 -36.54 1.19 6.47
N HIS A 127 -36.05 0.48 7.48
CA HIS A 127 -36.88 -0.21 8.46
C HIS A 127 -37.78 0.76 9.21
N HIS A 128 -37.29 1.91 9.61
CA HIS A 128 -38.04 2.93 10.32
C HIS A 128 -39.18 3.53 9.43
N ARG A 129 -38.89 3.77 8.15
CA ARG A 129 -39.90 4.24 7.19
C ARG A 129 -41.03 3.23 6.99
N ILE A 130 -40.71 1.96 6.77
CA ILE A 130 -41.71 0.90 6.59
C ILE A 130 -42.64 0.80 7.80
N ASN A 131 -42.13 0.89 9.01
CA ASN A 131 -42.92 0.84 10.22
C ASN A 131 -43.81 2.05 10.38
N ASN A 132 -43.37 3.25 10.02
CA ASN A 132 -44.20 4.46 10.08
C ASN A 132 -45.34 4.44 9.03
N ASP A 133 -45.06 3.95 7.82
CA ASP A 133 -46.09 3.85 6.78
C ASP A 133 -47.17 2.84 7.13
N ASN A 134 -46.87 1.82 7.93
CA ASN A 134 -47.86 0.85 8.43
C ASN A 134 -48.74 1.42 9.56
N VAL A 135 -48.24 2.40 10.31
CA VAL A 135 -49.02 3.07 11.37
C VAL A 135 -50.05 4.03 10.79
N LEU A 136 -49.79 4.63 9.63
CA LEU A 136 -50.68 5.58 8.98
C LEU A 136 -51.87 4.93 8.21
N LYS A 137 -51.91 3.60 8.12
CA LYS A 137 -52.98 2.84 7.43
C LYS A 137 -54.05 2.28 8.36
N ILE A 138 -54.04 2.66 9.62
CA ILE A 138 -55.10 2.35 10.59
C ILE A 138 -56.00 3.61 10.76
#